data_7cde828e0e9ce95057feda0b02401829
#
_entry.id   7cde828e0e9ce95057feda0b02401829
#
_cell.length_a   1.000
_cell.length_b   1.000
_cell.length_c   1.000
_cell.angle_alpha   90.00
_cell.angle_beta   90.00
_cell.angle_gamma   90.00
#
_symmetry.space_group_name_H-M   'P 1'
#
loop_
_entity.id
_entity.type
_entity.pdbx_description
1 polymer ?
#
loop_
_entity_poly.entity_id
_entity_poly.type
_entity_poly.pdbx_seq_one_letter_code
_entity_poly.pdbx_strand_id
1 'polypeptide(L)'
;MTMNFLDRAIHQVAPAWSEKRQAARARVEMLQQLDKLMPGAGASASMGGGEGGAYGNPSAAGGRWWRTTPRDARFDTLRHLPTQRGASRELARTSPIAAGAINTNIDRVVGTGLALSAQPSLTILGWEADQAAEWKARYVQPEFGLWADSTECDIERTLNFYQQQALVLRGALESGDCFTLMPDGERTSTMPYRLRLQVLEADRVGNPLGAMDSAQMAGGIRFNSGGAPEACFLYDQHPGGYIPGLNAKGIYSGQWVDFVGRSGRRRILHH
;
A
#
# COMPACT_ATOMS: atom_id res chain seq x y z
N MET A 1 15.12 42.88 -4.49
CA MET A 1 15.05 42.47 -5.92
C MET A 1 14.65 43.68 -6.76
N THR A 2 15.52 44.15 -7.62
CA THR A 2 15.23 45.30 -8.51
C THR A 2 14.47 44.80 -9.73
N MET A 3 13.27 45.34 -9.92
CA MET A 3 12.46 45.00 -11.10
C MET A 3 13.18 45.47 -12.40
N ASN A 4 13.34 44.56 -13.36
CA ASN A 4 13.86 44.89 -14.67
C ASN A 4 12.91 45.84 -15.42
N PHE A 5 13.45 46.64 -16.36
CA PHE A 5 12.69 47.60 -17.17
C PHE A 5 11.44 46.98 -17.82
N LEU A 6 11.56 45.78 -18.37
CA LEU A 6 10.46 45.03 -18.97
C LEU A 6 9.39 44.63 -17.95
N ASP A 7 9.78 44.29 -16.74
CA ASP A 7 8.83 43.90 -15.69
C ASP A 7 8.07 45.09 -15.13
N ARG A 8 8.68 46.30 -15.14
CA ARG A 8 8.00 47.56 -14.80
C ARG A 8 6.94 47.94 -15.87
N ALA A 9 7.28 47.78 -17.16
CA ALA A 9 6.33 48.04 -18.23
C ALA A 9 5.15 47.05 -18.20
N ILE A 10 5.40 45.79 -17.98
CA ILE A 10 4.37 44.74 -17.86
C ILE A 10 3.48 44.98 -16.63
N HIS A 11 4.07 45.42 -15.50
CA HIS A 11 3.33 45.69 -14.28
C HIS A 11 2.29 46.81 -14.43
N GLN A 12 2.58 47.80 -15.27
CA GLN A 12 1.62 48.89 -15.57
C GLN A 12 0.45 48.41 -16.42
N VAL A 13 0.63 47.43 -17.28
CA VAL A 13 -0.41 46.96 -18.22
C VAL A 13 -1.13 45.70 -17.70
N ALA A 14 -0.42 44.80 -17.01
CA ALA A 14 -0.95 43.51 -16.54
C ALA A 14 -0.23 43.07 -15.25
N PRO A 15 -0.59 43.60 -14.05
CA PRO A 15 0.09 43.35 -12.81
C PRO A 15 0.14 41.84 -12.45
N ALA A 16 -0.93 41.13 -12.67
CA ALA A 16 -0.96 39.67 -12.41
C ALA A 16 0.02 38.85 -13.29
N TRP A 17 0.38 39.36 -14.45
CA TRP A 17 1.37 38.72 -15.34
C TRP A 17 2.80 39.01 -14.87
N SER A 18 3.06 40.22 -14.37
CA SER A 18 4.37 40.57 -13.80
C SER A 18 4.67 39.78 -12.54
N GLU A 19 3.70 39.57 -11.66
CA GLU A 19 3.83 38.75 -10.46
C GLU A 19 4.14 37.28 -10.79
N LYS A 20 3.44 36.68 -11.77
CA LYS A 20 3.73 35.32 -12.24
C LYS A 20 5.16 35.18 -12.80
N ARG A 21 5.63 36.18 -13.56
CA ARG A 21 7.01 36.19 -14.09
C ARG A 21 8.05 36.33 -12.98
N GLN A 22 7.80 37.18 -11.97
CA GLN A 22 8.71 37.35 -10.84
C GLN A 22 8.75 36.06 -10.00
N ALA A 23 7.61 35.44 -9.74
CA ALA A 23 7.55 34.15 -9.04
C ALA A 23 8.28 33.04 -9.81
N ALA A 24 8.17 33.00 -11.12
CA ALA A 24 8.89 32.04 -11.98
C ALA A 24 10.41 32.25 -11.92
N ARG A 25 10.88 33.53 -11.95
CA ARG A 25 12.31 33.84 -11.81
C ARG A 25 12.85 33.51 -10.45
N ALA A 26 12.13 33.84 -9.38
CA ALA A 26 12.52 33.50 -8.02
C ALA A 26 12.66 31.97 -7.84
N ARG A 27 11.76 31.21 -8.48
CA ARG A 27 11.85 29.75 -8.52
C ARG A 27 13.12 29.24 -9.23
N VAL A 28 13.45 29.82 -10.38
CA VAL A 28 14.65 29.46 -11.14
C VAL A 28 15.92 29.81 -10.36
N GLU A 29 15.99 30.99 -9.73
CA GLU A 29 17.11 31.40 -8.89
C GLU A 29 17.28 30.48 -7.65
N MET A 30 16.17 30.11 -7.02
CA MET A 30 16.18 29.18 -5.88
C MET A 30 16.68 27.79 -6.30
N LEU A 31 16.25 27.29 -7.47
CA LEU A 31 16.73 26.02 -8.03
C LEU A 31 18.23 26.08 -8.38
N GLN A 32 18.71 27.19 -8.93
CA GLN A 32 20.15 27.40 -9.22
C GLN A 32 20.99 27.50 -7.93
N GLN A 33 20.44 28.08 -6.85
CA GLN A 33 21.11 28.10 -5.55
C GLN A 33 21.17 26.72 -4.91
N LEU A 34 20.09 25.93 -5.01
CA LEU A 34 20.05 24.54 -4.55
C LEU A 34 21.07 23.68 -5.32
N ASP A 35 21.19 23.88 -6.63
CA ASP A 35 22.15 23.16 -7.49
C ASP A 35 23.62 23.48 -7.13
N LYS A 36 23.89 24.71 -6.66
CA LYS A 36 25.20 25.14 -6.16
C LYS A 36 25.53 24.58 -4.78
N LEU A 37 24.51 24.45 -3.90
CA LEU A 37 24.67 23.93 -2.55
C LEU A 37 24.75 22.40 -2.50
N MET A 38 24.16 21.73 -3.48
CA MET A 38 24.15 20.28 -3.59
C MET A 38 24.52 19.86 -5.03
N PRO A 39 25.80 19.95 -5.42
CA PRO A 39 26.22 19.57 -6.77
C PRO A 39 25.93 18.07 -7.00
N GLY A 40 25.01 17.79 -7.87
CA GLY A 40 24.49 16.45 -8.16
C GLY A 40 23.04 16.17 -7.71
N ALA A 41 22.43 17.01 -6.88
CA ALA A 41 21.02 16.89 -6.53
C ALA A 41 20.07 17.46 -7.61
N GLY A 42 20.58 18.37 -8.45
CA GLY A 42 19.80 19.04 -9.50
C GLY A 42 19.41 18.16 -10.69
N ALA A 43 20.02 16.99 -10.83
CA ALA A 43 19.71 16.08 -11.93
C ALA A 43 18.45 15.20 -11.67
N SER A 44 17.91 15.20 -10.46
CA SER A 44 16.70 14.43 -10.12
C SER A 44 15.46 15.29 -9.82
N ALA A 45 15.56 16.61 -9.92
CA ALA A 45 14.44 17.52 -9.70
C ALA A 45 13.71 17.91 -10.98
N SER A 46 13.74 17.12 -12.04
CA SER A 46 12.76 17.25 -13.11
C SER A 46 11.45 16.63 -12.63
N MET A 47 10.65 17.46 -12.01
CA MET A 47 9.22 17.16 -11.77
C MET A 47 8.55 17.00 -13.13
N GLY A 48 8.40 15.78 -13.60
CA GLY A 48 7.63 15.50 -14.81
C GLY A 48 8.29 14.65 -15.87
N GLY A 49 9.24 13.80 -15.52
CA GLY A 49 9.72 12.78 -16.44
C GLY A 49 9.78 11.46 -15.69
N GLY A 50 8.99 10.50 -16.10
CA GLY A 50 8.99 9.17 -15.52
C GLY A 50 10.40 8.61 -15.42
N GLU A 51 11.00 8.68 -14.25
CA GLU A 51 12.08 7.78 -13.89
C GLU A 51 11.43 6.41 -13.78
N GLY A 52 11.20 5.79 -14.95
CA GLY A 52 10.85 4.38 -15.01
C GLY A 52 11.89 3.64 -14.19
N GLY A 53 11.43 2.69 -13.41
CA GLY A 53 12.29 1.75 -12.71
C GLY A 53 13.32 1.17 -13.66
N ALA A 54 14.22 0.34 -13.20
CA ALA A 54 15.47 -0.22 -13.79
C ALA A 54 15.67 -0.20 -15.33
N TYR A 55 14.64 0.07 -16.10
CA TYR A 55 14.63 0.28 -17.54
C TYR A 55 14.48 1.78 -17.81
N GLY A 56 15.59 2.45 -18.03
CA GLY A 56 15.63 3.87 -18.35
C GLY A 56 14.67 4.24 -19.47
N ASN A 57 14.10 5.44 -19.41
CA ASN A 57 13.22 5.98 -20.42
C ASN A 57 13.90 5.99 -21.79
N PRO A 58 13.46 5.20 -22.78
CA PRO A 58 14.09 5.13 -24.10
C PRO A 58 13.96 6.43 -24.91
N SER A 59 13.14 7.39 -24.47
CA SER A 59 12.95 8.68 -25.15
C SER A 59 13.94 9.77 -24.73
N ALA A 60 14.84 9.52 -23.78
CA ALA A 60 15.95 10.43 -23.50
C ALA A 60 17.00 10.31 -24.59
N ALA A 61 16.85 11.08 -25.66
CA ALA A 61 17.83 11.22 -26.71
C ALA A 61 19.19 11.63 -26.12
N GLY A 62 20.17 10.72 -26.12
CA GLY A 62 21.54 11.02 -25.75
C GLY A 62 22.17 10.12 -24.70
N GLY A 63 22.38 8.84 -24.96
CA GLY A 63 23.45 8.03 -24.38
C GLY A 63 23.54 7.84 -22.85
N ARG A 64 22.50 8.23 -22.09
CA ARG A 64 22.48 8.19 -20.62
C ARG A 64 21.54 7.11 -20.05
N TRP A 65 21.33 6.08 -20.74
CA TRP A 65 20.31 5.10 -20.44
C TRP A 65 20.64 4.07 -19.37
N TRP A 66 21.79 4.14 -18.74
CA TRP A 66 22.12 3.31 -17.59
C TRP A 66 22.86 4.13 -16.53
N ARG A 67 22.12 4.89 -15.72
CA ARG A 67 22.68 5.49 -14.51
C ARG A 67 22.25 4.69 -13.30
N THR A 68 23.17 3.91 -12.77
CA THR A 68 23.02 3.24 -11.48
C THR A 68 23.53 4.17 -10.39
N THR A 69 22.64 4.68 -9.55
CA THR A 69 23.00 5.35 -8.32
C THR A 69 22.66 4.39 -7.18
N PRO A 70 23.61 4.04 -6.30
CA PRO A 70 23.29 3.22 -5.15
C PRO A 70 22.30 4.00 -4.27
N ARG A 71 21.12 3.45 -4.10
CA ARG A 71 20.04 4.02 -3.30
C ARG A 71 19.57 2.99 -2.29
N ASP A 72 18.91 3.46 -1.23
CA ASP A 72 18.19 2.61 -0.31
C ASP A 72 17.01 1.91 -1.02
N ALA A 73 16.81 0.63 -0.76
CA ALA A 73 15.71 -0.16 -1.31
C ALA A 73 14.33 0.47 -1.05
N ARG A 74 14.18 1.12 0.10
CA ARG A 74 12.97 1.88 0.45
C ARG A 74 12.74 3.04 -0.52
N PHE A 75 13.76 3.82 -0.80
CA PHE A 75 13.68 4.95 -1.73
C PHE A 75 13.37 4.49 -3.17
N ASP A 76 14.02 3.41 -3.62
CA ASP A 76 13.83 2.88 -4.96
C ASP A 76 12.44 2.27 -5.16
N THR A 77 11.85 1.69 -4.11
CA THR A 77 10.56 1.03 -4.20
C THR A 77 9.40 2.00 -3.95
N LEU A 78 9.36 2.67 -2.79
CA LEU A 78 8.17 3.40 -2.34
C LEU A 78 7.85 4.60 -3.23
N ARG A 79 8.86 5.29 -3.76
CA ARG A 79 8.65 6.45 -4.62
C ARG A 79 7.87 6.12 -5.91
N HIS A 80 8.10 4.95 -6.45
CA HIS A 80 7.52 4.53 -7.73
C HIS A 80 6.29 3.64 -7.58
N LEU A 81 6.05 3.15 -6.37
CA LEU A 81 5.01 2.18 -6.07
C LEU A 81 3.59 2.61 -6.52
N PRO A 82 3.12 3.85 -6.28
CA PRO A 82 1.80 4.26 -6.74
C PRO A 82 1.63 4.20 -8.26
N THR A 83 2.65 4.63 -9.00
CA THR A 83 2.65 4.57 -10.46
C THR A 83 2.70 3.13 -10.98
N GLN A 84 3.54 2.29 -10.36
CA GLN A 84 3.67 0.88 -10.72
C GLN A 84 2.37 0.11 -10.43
N ARG A 85 1.73 0.34 -9.29
CA ARG A 85 0.41 -0.24 -8.96
C ARG A 85 -0.65 0.16 -9.98
N GLY A 86 -0.73 1.46 -10.33
CA GLY A 86 -1.66 1.94 -11.34
C GLY A 86 -1.45 1.28 -12.68
N ALA A 87 -0.20 1.18 -13.16
CA ALA A 87 0.15 0.53 -14.42
C ALA A 87 -0.14 -0.98 -14.39
N SER A 88 0.16 -1.67 -13.30
CA SER A 88 -0.10 -3.11 -13.14
C SER A 88 -1.60 -3.41 -13.17
N ARG A 89 -2.41 -2.65 -12.46
CA ARG A 89 -3.88 -2.78 -12.47
C ARG A 89 -4.48 -2.48 -13.85
N GLU A 90 -3.95 -1.46 -14.53
CA GLU A 90 -4.38 -1.17 -15.91
C GLU A 90 -4.05 -2.34 -16.84
N LEU A 91 -2.85 -2.92 -16.73
CA LEU A 91 -2.45 -4.07 -17.50
C LEU A 91 -3.33 -5.30 -17.20
N ALA A 92 -3.65 -5.54 -15.92
CA ALA A 92 -4.53 -6.63 -15.52
C ALA A 92 -5.95 -6.50 -16.09
N ARG A 93 -6.44 -5.25 -16.28
CA ARG A 93 -7.77 -4.99 -16.86
C ARG A 93 -7.78 -5.04 -18.39
N THR A 94 -6.71 -4.59 -19.04
CA THR A 94 -6.69 -4.37 -20.50
C THR A 94 -6.04 -5.52 -21.27
N SER A 95 -5.13 -6.28 -20.64
CA SER A 95 -4.43 -7.39 -21.29
C SER A 95 -5.00 -8.74 -20.86
N PRO A 96 -5.61 -9.51 -21.79
CA PRO A 96 -6.07 -10.86 -21.48
C PRO A 96 -4.94 -11.81 -21.04
N ILE A 97 -3.72 -11.56 -21.51
CA ILE A 97 -2.54 -12.36 -21.14
C ILE A 97 -2.19 -12.12 -19.67
N ALA A 98 -2.14 -10.86 -19.25
CA ALA A 98 -1.85 -10.51 -17.85
C ALA A 98 -2.96 -11.02 -16.91
N ALA A 99 -4.22 -10.79 -17.27
CA ALA A 99 -5.36 -11.31 -16.53
C ALA A 99 -5.33 -12.84 -16.43
N GLY A 100 -5.03 -13.52 -17.54
CA GLY A 100 -4.89 -14.97 -17.59
C GLY A 100 -3.76 -15.49 -16.71
N ALA A 101 -2.61 -14.83 -16.70
CA ALA A 101 -1.49 -15.18 -15.83
C ALA A 101 -1.85 -15.05 -14.33
N ILE A 102 -2.50 -13.95 -13.93
CA ILE A 102 -2.95 -13.74 -12.56
C ILE A 102 -3.97 -14.82 -12.16
N ASN A 103 -4.99 -15.04 -12.97
CA ASN A 103 -6.02 -16.03 -12.68
C ASN A 103 -5.44 -17.46 -12.60
N THR A 104 -4.53 -17.82 -13.50
CA THR A 104 -3.85 -19.12 -13.46
C THR A 104 -3.06 -19.32 -12.15
N ASN A 105 -2.37 -18.25 -11.67
CA ASN A 105 -1.69 -18.33 -10.38
C ASN A 105 -2.68 -18.52 -9.23
N ILE A 106 -3.80 -17.78 -9.21
CA ILE A 106 -4.83 -17.93 -8.18
C ILE A 106 -5.41 -19.36 -8.21
N ASP A 107 -5.75 -19.87 -9.36
CA ASP A 107 -6.32 -21.22 -9.50
C ASP A 107 -5.33 -22.32 -9.08
N ARG A 108 -4.03 -22.12 -9.32
CA ARG A 108 -2.99 -23.09 -8.97
C ARG A 108 -2.55 -23.03 -7.51
N VAL A 109 -2.53 -21.86 -6.91
CA VAL A 109 -2.06 -21.66 -5.53
C VAL A 109 -3.19 -21.82 -4.53
N VAL A 110 -4.31 -21.16 -4.76
CA VAL A 110 -5.47 -21.17 -3.85
C VAL A 110 -6.51 -22.23 -4.27
N GLY A 111 -6.83 -22.30 -5.57
CA GLY A 111 -7.84 -23.20 -6.09
C GLY A 111 -9.19 -23.01 -5.40
N THR A 112 -9.70 -24.06 -4.76
CA THR A 112 -10.95 -24.03 -3.98
C THR A 112 -10.78 -23.47 -2.57
N GLY A 113 -9.55 -23.08 -2.18
CA GLY A 113 -9.18 -22.59 -0.87
C GLY A 113 -8.23 -23.53 -0.12
N LEU A 114 -7.33 -22.93 0.66
CA LEU A 114 -6.37 -23.67 1.48
C LEU A 114 -7.08 -24.15 2.74
N ALA A 115 -7.19 -25.47 2.89
CA ALA A 115 -7.83 -26.10 4.03
C ALA A 115 -6.95 -26.08 5.29
N LEU A 116 -7.58 -25.95 6.46
CA LEU A 116 -6.87 -26.09 7.73
C LEU A 116 -6.44 -27.52 7.98
N SER A 117 -5.14 -27.73 8.18
CA SER A 117 -4.58 -28.98 8.71
C SER A 117 -4.01 -28.72 10.11
N ALA A 118 -4.80 -28.98 11.15
CA ALA A 118 -4.37 -28.79 12.52
C ALA A 118 -3.37 -29.89 12.90
N GLN A 119 -2.17 -29.50 13.32
CA GLN A 119 -1.10 -30.42 13.76
C GLN A 119 -0.56 -29.93 15.12
N PRO A 120 -1.20 -30.28 16.24
CA PRO A 120 -0.73 -29.90 17.56
C PRO A 120 0.60 -30.63 17.88
N SER A 121 1.51 -29.95 18.58
CA SER A 121 2.75 -30.56 19.06
C SER A 121 2.46 -31.47 20.25
N LEU A 122 2.50 -32.76 20.02
CA LEU A 122 2.23 -33.76 21.06
C LEU A 122 3.19 -33.63 22.23
N THR A 123 4.46 -33.39 21.94
CA THR A 123 5.50 -33.24 22.97
C THR A 123 5.27 -32.05 23.89
N ILE A 124 4.87 -30.91 23.33
CA ILE A 124 4.62 -29.67 24.10
C ILE A 124 3.36 -29.82 24.96
N LEU A 125 2.32 -30.43 24.39
CA LEU A 125 1.02 -30.57 25.04
C LEU A 125 0.96 -31.79 25.98
N GLY A 126 1.92 -32.70 25.90
CA GLY A 126 1.89 -33.96 26.62
C GLY A 126 0.73 -34.87 26.22
N TRP A 127 0.32 -34.81 24.97
CA TRP A 127 -0.83 -35.54 24.42
C TRP A 127 -0.39 -36.82 23.73
N GLU A 128 -1.24 -37.83 23.80
CA GLU A 128 -1.14 -39.03 22.96
C GLU A 128 -1.70 -38.73 21.58
N ALA A 129 -1.30 -39.49 20.56
CA ALA A 129 -1.70 -39.32 19.17
C ALA A 129 -3.22 -39.40 19.00
N ASP A 130 -3.88 -40.30 19.69
CA ASP A 130 -5.34 -40.49 19.66
C ASP A 130 -6.09 -39.30 20.22
N GLN A 131 -5.59 -38.70 21.31
CA GLN A 131 -6.17 -37.47 21.90
C GLN A 131 -6.07 -36.29 20.93
N ALA A 132 -4.94 -36.14 20.26
CA ALA A 132 -4.76 -35.08 19.25
C ALA A 132 -5.66 -35.30 18.03
N ALA A 133 -5.82 -36.54 17.58
CA ALA A 133 -6.70 -36.88 16.47
C ALA A 133 -8.18 -36.61 16.83
N GLU A 134 -8.64 -36.98 18.02
CA GLU A 134 -9.98 -36.69 18.49
C GLU A 134 -10.22 -35.18 18.61
N TRP A 135 -9.29 -34.44 19.24
CA TRP A 135 -9.40 -32.99 19.38
C TRP A 135 -9.48 -32.28 18.02
N LYS A 136 -8.66 -32.68 17.05
CA LYS A 136 -8.67 -32.18 15.69
C LYS A 136 -10.02 -32.40 15.00
N ALA A 137 -10.49 -33.65 15.02
CA ALA A 137 -11.69 -34.06 14.28
C ALA A 137 -12.99 -33.55 14.92
N ARG A 138 -13.03 -33.47 16.26
CA ARG A 138 -14.25 -33.15 17.00
C ARG A 138 -14.44 -31.66 17.26
N TYR A 139 -13.33 -30.93 17.44
CA TYR A 139 -13.40 -29.52 17.84
C TYR A 139 -12.81 -28.59 16.78
N VAL A 140 -11.57 -28.77 16.33
CA VAL A 140 -10.87 -27.75 15.56
C VAL A 140 -11.41 -27.65 14.14
N GLN A 141 -11.50 -28.76 13.44
CA GLN A 141 -11.90 -28.75 12.04
C GLN A 141 -13.38 -28.33 11.84
N PRO A 142 -14.35 -28.86 12.61
CA PRO A 142 -15.74 -28.45 12.48
C PRO A 142 -15.96 -26.96 12.85
N GLU A 143 -15.34 -26.51 13.95
CA GLU A 143 -15.45 -25.15 14.43
C GLU A 143 -14.82 -24.15 13.42
N PHE A 144 -13.66 -24.48 12.89
CA PHE A 144 -13.03 -23.70 11.84
C PHE A 144 -13.88 -23.68 10.55
N GLY A 145 -14.41 -24.85 10.15
CA GLY A 145 -15.30 -24.96 8.99
C GLY A 145 -16.54 -24.07 9.13
N LEU A 146 -17.19 -24.10 10.29
CA LEU A 146 -18.34 -23.24 10.59
C LEU A 146 -18.02 -21.74 10.40
N TRP A 147 -16.85 -21.32 10.83
CA TRP A 147 -16.39 -19.95 10.64
C TRP A 147 -15.97 -19.66 9.19
N ALA A 148 -15.20 -20.54 8.56
CA ALA A 148 -14.57 -20.32 7.27
C ALA A 148 -15.55 -20.38 6.09
N ASP A 149 -16.55 -21.27 6.15
CA ASP A 149 -17.56 -21.43 5.11
C ASP A 149 -18.59 -20.30 5.09
N SER A 150 -18.77 -19.62 6.24
CA SER A 150 -19.73 -18.53 6.37
C SER A 150 -19.17 -17.22 5.84
N THR A 151 -19.98 -16.46 5.10
CA THR A 151 -19.65 -15.08 4.72
C THR A 151 -19.60 -14.13 5.91
N GLU A 152 -20.10 -14.52 7.08
CA GLU A 152 -19.97 -13.71 8.31
C GLU A 152 -18.54 -13.67 8.87
N CYS A 153 -17.59 -14.48 8.35
CA CYS A 153 -16.18 -14.31 8.66
C CYS A 153 -15.60 -13.02 8.07
N ASP A 154 -16.23 -12.47 7.04
CA ASP A 154 -15.95 -11.18 6.43
C ASP A 154 -16.74 -10.07 7.14
N ILE A 155 -16.09 -8.94 7.46
CA ILE A 155 -16.77 -7.79 8.05
C ILE A 155 -17.83 -7.19 7.11
N GLU A 156 -17.58 -7.29 5.80
CA GLU A 156 -18.49 -6.82 4.73
C GLU A 156 -19.55 -7.87 4.38
N ARG A 157 -19.44 -9.09 4.89
CA ARG A 157 -20.34 -10.23 4.66
C ARG A 157 -20.54 -10.59 3.19
N THR A 158 -19.49 -10.42 2.38
CA THR A 158 -19.55 -10.66 0.95
C THR A 158 -18.85 -11.96 0.54
N LEU A 159 -17.74 -12.28 1.20
CA LEU A 159 -16.87 -13.39 0.86
C LEU A 159 -16.69 -14.34 2.04
N ASN A 160 -16.58 -15.64 1.76
CA ASN A 160 -16.12 -16.60 2.74
C ASN A 160 -14.57 -16.57 2.84
N PHE A 161 -14.01 -17.30 3.81
CA PHE A 161 -12.58 -17.31 4.05
C PHE A 161 -11.74 -17.76 2.85
N TYR A 162 -12.21 -18.74 2.10
CA TYR A 162 -11.50 -19.26 0.94
C TYR A 162 -11.48 -18.29 -0.24
N GLN A 163 -12.57 -17.57 -0.44
CA GLN A 163 -12.65 -16.49 -1.43
C GLN A 163 -11.76 -15.31 -1.05
N GLN A 164 -11.66 -15.00 0.26
CA GLN A 164 -10.73 -13.96 0.74
C GLN A 164 -9.27 -14.33 0.52
N GLN A 165 -8.89 -15.62 0.62
CA GLN A 165 -7.53 -16.08 0.26
C GLN A 165 -7.21 -15.77 -1.21
N ALA A 166 -8.15 -16.04 -2.11
CA ALA A 166 -8.00 -15.71 -3.52
C ALA A 166 -7.88 -14.19 -3.76
N LEU A 167 -8.66 -13.39 -3.02
CA LEU A 167 -8.61 -11.93 -3.09
C LEU A 167 -7.26 -11.40 -2.59
N VAL A 168 -6.73 -11.93 -1.49
CA VAL A 168 -5.42 -11.56 -0.94
C VAL A 168 -4.31 -11.86 -1.96
N LEU A 169 -4.30 -13.06 -2.55
CA LEU A 169 -3.29 -13.42 -3.55
C LEU A 169 -3.40 -12.53 -4.79
N ARG A 170 -4.62 -12.24 -5.25
CA ARG A 170 -4.84 -11.28 -6.34
C ARG A 170 -4.28 -9.91 -6.01
N GLY A 171 -4.59 -9.35 -4.83
CA GLY A 171 -4.08 -8.06 -4.38
C GLY A 171 -2.55 -8.01 -4.35
N ALA A 172 -1.91 -9.06 -3.84
CA ALA A 172 -0.46 -9.18 -3.82
C ALA A 172 0.16 -9.25 -5.23
N LEU A 173 -0.46 -9.99 -6.16
CA LEU A 173 0.02 -10.09 -7.55
C LEU A 173 -0.18 -8.80 -8.36
N GLU A 174 -1.30 -8.09 -8.14
CA GLU A 174 -1.63 -6.86 -8.88
C GLU A 174 -0.96 -5.61 -8.30
N SER A 175 -0.80 -5.54 -6.98
CA SER A 175 -0.37 -4.33 -6.27
C SER A 175 0.97 -4.46 -5.56
N GLY A 176 1.53 -5.66 -5.47
CA GLY A 176 2.79 -5.96 -4.79
C GLY A 176 2.62 -6.25 -3.31
N ASP A 177 1.54 -5.82 -2.69
CA ASP A 177 1.17 -6.09 -1.30
C ASP A 177 -0.35 -6.01 -1.09
N CYS A 178 -0.80 -6.52 0.06
CA CYS A 178 -2.20 -6.52 0.48
C CYS A 178 -2.25 -6.54 2.01
N PHE A 179 -3.28 -5.97 2.59
CA PHE A 179 -3.46 -5.93 4.04
C PHE A 179 -4.75 -6.65 4.44
N THR A 180 -4.69 -7.41 5.53
CA THR A 180 -5.88 -8.03 6.11
C THR A 180 -6.03 -7.55 7.55
N LEU A 181 -7.10 -6.81 7.83
CA LEU A 181 -7.52 -6.46 9.17
C LEU A 181 -8.24 -7.63 9.82
N MET A 182 -8.05 -7.77 11.13
CA MET A 182 -8.73 -8.77 11.95
C MET A 182 -9.53 -8.09 13.08
N PRO A 183 -10.62 -7.37 12.75
CA PRO A 183 -11.48 -6.74 13.75
C PRO A 183 -12.27 -7.79 14.55
N ASP A 184 -12.73 -7.37 15.73
CA ASP A 184 -13.71 -8.13 16.50
C ASP A 184 -15.12 -7.73 16.05
N GLY A 185 -15.88 -8.70 15.55
CA GLY A 185 -17.29 -8.55 15.25
C GLY A 185 -18.20 -8.93 16.43
N GLU A 186 -19.47 -8.64 16.28
CA GLU A 186 -20.50 -9.13 17.21
C GLU A 186 -20.76 -10.62 16.97
N ARG A 187 -21.08 -11.33 18.04
CA ARG A 187 -21.57 -12.72 17.96
C ARG A 187 -23.02 -12.72 17.54
N THR A 188 -23.35 -13.57 16.60
CA THR A 188 -24.74 -13.82 16.16
C THR A 188 -25.13 -15.27 16.45
N SER A 189 -26.38 -15.61 16.27
CA SER A 189 -26.85 -17.00 16.40
C SER A 189 -26.24 -17.93 15.34
N THR A 190 -25.85 -17.38 14.18
CA THR A 190 -25.25 -18.08 13.07
C THR A 190 -23.71 -18.05 13.09
N MET A 191 -23.12 -17.10 13.83
CA MET A 191 -21.68 -16.92 13.95
C MET A 191 -21.28 -16.67 15.41
N PRO A 192 -20.91 -17.71 16.15
CA PRO A 192 -20.53 -17.60 17.57
C PRO A 192 -19.14 -17.00 17.79
N TYR A 193 -18.34 -16.85 16.73
CA TYR A 193 -16.98 -16.31 16.79
C TYR A 193 -16.98 -14.80 16.59
N ARG A 194 -16.03 -14.13 17.24
CA ARG A 194 -15.83 -12.67 17.11
C ARG A 194 -14.88 -12.29 15.99
N LEU A 195 -13.98 -13.20 15.60
CA LEU A 195 -13.02 -12.92 14.56
C LEU A 195 -13.73 -12.63 13.23
N ARG A 196 -13.43 -11.45 12.69
CA ARG A 196 -13.78 -11.08 11.32
C ARG A 196 -12.52 -10.73 10.55
N LEU A 197 -12.58 -10.82 9.26
CA LEU A 197 -11.51 -10.39 8.37
C LEU A 197 -12.01 -9.25 7.50
N GLN A 198 -11.10 -8.39 7.08
CA GLN A 198 -11.32 -7.37 6.06
C GLN A 198 -10.07 -7.27 5.22
N VAL A 199 -10.17 -7.63 3.96
CA VAL A 199 -9.09 -7.50 3.00
C VAL A 199 -9.09 -6.07 2.46
N LEU A 200 -7.93 -5.41 2.50
CA LEU A 200 -7.76 -4.02 2.12
C LEU A 200 -6.75 -3.89 1.00
N GLU A 201 -7.07 -3.04 0.04
CA GLU A 201 -6.13 -2.64 -0.99
C GLU A 201 -4.92 -1.90 -0.39
N ALA A 202 -3.75 -2.17 -0.95
CA ALA A 202 -2.50 -1.56 -0.51
C ALA A 202 -2.51 -0.03 -0.53
N ASP A 203 -3.27 0.59 -1.44
CA ASP A 203 -3.37 2.05 -1.54
C ASP A 203 -4.12 2.71 -0.37
N ARG A 204 -4.87 1.93 0.41
CA ARG A 204 -5.49 2.40 1.65
C ARG A 204 -4.51 2.53 2.81
N VAL A 205 -3.28 2.04 2.64
CA VAL A 205 -2.20 2.23 3.61
C VAL A 205 -1.21 3.26 3.05
N GLY A 206 -1.00 4.34 3.78
CA GLY A 206 -0.12 5.41 3.35
C GLY A 206 0.18 6.39 4.47
N ASN A 207 1.06 7.36 4.23
CA ASN A 207 1.44 8.31 5.26
C ASN A 207 0.29 9.28 5.59
N PRO A 208 0.08 9.65 6.86
CA PRO A 208 -0.93 10.61 7.27
C PRO A 208 -0.84 11.90 6.44
N LEU A 209 -1.97 12.36 5.91
CA LEU A 209 -2.06 13.58 5.09
C LEU A 209 -1.13 13.60 3.87
N GLY A 210 -0.68 12.45 3.38
CA GLY A 210 0.29 12.36 2.29
C GLY A 210 1.69 12.88 2.66
N ALA A 211 2.06 12.85 3.94
CA ALA A 211 3.37 13.28 4.42
C ALA A 211 4.50 12.48 3.77
N MET A 212 5.68 13.09 3.68
CA MET A 212 6.86 12.41 3.19
C MET A 212 7.33 11.32 4.16
N ASP A 213 8.03 10.32 3.63
CA ASP A 213 8.68 9.30 4.42
C ASP A 213 9.74 9.89 5.36
N SER A 214 9.89 9.28 6.53
CA SER A 214 10.88 9.62 7.54
C SER A 214 11.62 8.36 8.01
N ALA A 215 12.62 8.53 8.88
CA ALA A 215 13.33 7.39 9.47
C ALA A 215 12.40 6.43 10.25
N GLN A 216 11.33 6.96 10.85
CA GLN A 216 10.41 6.23 11.71
C GLN A 216 9.07 5.91 11.04
N MET A 217 8.84 6.41 9.82
CA MET A 217 7.57 6.21 9.10
C MET A 217 7.84 6.19 7.59
N ALA A 218 7.41 5.14 6.92
CA ALA A 218 7.54 5.04 5.47
C ALA A 218 6.42 4.18 4.89
N GLY A 219 5.84 4.64 3.77
CA GLY A 219 4.77 3.92 3.09
C GLY A 219 3.55 3.65 3.98
N GLY A 220 3.28 4.53 4.96
CA GLY A 220 2.19 4.37 5.91
C GLY A 220 2.48 3.43 7.08
N ILE A 221 3.69 2.91 7.20
CA ILE A 221 4.10 2.02 8.29
C ILE A 221 4.99 2.79 9.26
N ARG A 222 4.65 2.75 10.53
CA ARG A 222 5.47 3.29 11.62
C ARG A 222 6.35 2.20 12.19
N PHE A 223 7.62 2.54 12.40
CA PHE A 223 8.66 1.66 12.92
C PHE A 223 9.12 2.10 14.30
N ASN A 224 9.47 1.15 15.15
CA ASN A 224 10.14 1.43 16.42
C ASN A 224 11.63 1.79 16.20
N SER A 225 12.33 2.10 17.29
CA SER A 225 13.76 2.42 17.27
C SER A 225 14.65 1.29 16.74
N GLY A 226 14.19 0.05 16.81
CA GLY A 226 14.87 -1.14 16.28
C GLY A 226 14.52 -1.46 14.82
N GLY A 227 13.66 -0.66 14.17
CA GLY A 227 13.22 -0.88 12.80
C GLY A 227 12.06 -1.88 12.63
N ALA A 228 11.48 -2.38 13.72
CA ALA A 228 10.33 -3.28 13.63
C ALA A 228 9.03 -2.50 13.38
N PRO A 229 8.12 -3.01 12.52
CA PRO A 229 6.85 -2.36 12.25
C PRO A 229 5.91 -2.45 13.48
N GLU A 230 5.40 -1.31 13.93
CA GLU A 230 4.48 -1.21 15.07
C GLU A 230 3.04 -1.00 14.66
N ALA A 231 2.81 -0.09 13.71
CA ALA A 231 1.48 0.30 13.27
C ALA A 231 1.46 0.68 11.80
N CYS A 232 0.32 0.57 11.15
CA CYS A 232 0.09 1.18 9.86
C CYS A 232 -0.99 2.27 9.95
N PHE A 233 -0.89 3.28 9.10
CA PHE A 233 -1.91 4.31 8.95
C PHE A 233 -2.86 3.90 7.83
N LEU A 234 -4.11 3.70 8.19
CA LEU A 234 -5.15 3.25 7.30
C LEU A 234 -6.07 4.41 6.94
N TYR A 235 -6.15 4.73 5.67
CA TYR A 235 -7.11 5.72 5.17
C TYR A 235 -8.54 5.19 5.30
N ASP A 236 -9.46 6.07 5.70
CA ASP A 236 -10.88 5.76 5.79
C ASP A 236 -11.47 5.38 4.43
N GLN A 237 -10.89 5.95 3.36
CA GLN A 237 -11.34 5.72 1.99
C GLN A 237 -10.14 5.53 1.06
N HIS A 238 -10.38 4.93 -0.12
CA HIS A 238 -9.34 4.79 -1.13
C HIS A 238 -8.94 6.18 -1.67
N PRO A 239 -7.64 6.56 -1.65
CA PRO A 239 -7.20 7.90 -2.04
C PRO A 239 -7.47 8.23 -3.53
N GLY A 240 -7.60 7.23 -4.40
CA GLY A 240 -8.00 7.38 -5.79
C GLY A 240 -9.53 7.38 -6.01
N GLY A 241 -10.33 7.28 -4.96
CA GLY A 241 -11.79 7.33 -5.05
C GLY A 241 -12.26 8.75 -5.34
N TYR A 242 -13.24 8.90 -6.24
CA TYR A 242 -13.89 10.18 -6.47
C TYR A 242 -15.03 10.38 -5.46
N ILE A 243 -14.86 11.35 -4.56
CA ILE A 243 -15.92 11.76 -3.63
C ILE A 243 -16.18 13.24 -3.84
N PRO A 244 -17.36 13.59 -4.35
CA PRO A 244 -17.73 14.98 -4.56
C PRO A 244 -17.63 15.79 -3.26
N GLY A 245 -16.92 16.93 -3.30
CA GLY A 245 -16.80 17.83 -2.16
C GLY A 245 -15.73 17.48 -1.12
N LEU A 246 -15.03 16.35 -1.24
CA LEU A 246 -13.90 16.02 -0.36
C LEU A 246 -12.64 16.78 -0.82
N ASN A 247 -12.04 17.53 0.11
CA ASN A 247 -10.73 18.15 -0.10
C ASN A 247 -9.60 17.14 0.18
N ALA A 248 -8.37 17.50 -0.15
CA ALA A 248 -7.20 16.63 0.05
C ALA A 248 -7.05 16.15 1.52
N LYS A 249 -7.44 16.95 2.50
CA LYS A 249 -7.41 16.53 3.91
C LYS A 249 -8.39 15.41 4.21
N GLY A 250 -9.58 15.46 3.60
CA GLY A 250 -10.57 14.38 3.75
C GLY A 250 -10.17 13.09 3.04
N ILE A 251 -9.50 13.18 1.88
CA ILE A 251 -9.02 12.00 1.13
C ILE A 251 -7.99 11.20 1.94
N TYR A 252 -7.10 11.90 2.64
CA TYR A 252 -6.03 11.28 3.44
C TYR A 252 -6.36 11.21 4.94
N SER A 253 -7.64 11.33 5.32
CA SER A 253 -8.10 11.05 6.67
C SER A 253 -8.01 9.56 6.96
N GLY A 254 -7.73 9.22 8.22
CA GLY A 254 -7.55 7.82 8.60
C GLY A 254 -7.09 7.68 10.04
N GLN A 255 -6.74 6.49 10.41
CA GLN A 255 -6.33 6.15 11.76
C GLN A 255 -5.10 5.23 11.79
N TRP A 256 -4.34 5.34 12.88
CA TRP A 256 -3.28 4.38 13.17
C TRP A 256 -3.87 3.08 13.71
N VAL A 257 -3.48 1.97 13.13
CA VAL A 257 -3.84 0.64 13.61
C VAL A 257 -2.56 -0.13 13.93
N ASP A 258 -2.40 -0.54 15.19
CA ASP A 258 -1.25 -1.30 15.63
C ASP A 258 -1.29 -2.71 15.03
N PHE A 259 -0.14 -3.24 14.59
CA PHE A 259 -0.03 -4.62 14.10
C PHE A 259 -0.39 -5.66 15.16
N VAL A 260 -0.07 -5.36 16.41
CA VAL A 260 -0.36 -6.22 17.55
C VAL A 260 -1.11 -5.41 18.60
N GLY A 261 -2.25 -5.89 19.04
CA GLY A 261 -3.05 -5.27 20.10
C GLY A 261 -2.42 -5.44 21.49
N ARG A 262 -2.94 -4.72 22.47
CA ARG A 262 -2.46 -4.79 23.87
C ARG A 262 -2.52 -6.19 24.48
N SER A 263 -3.39 -7.05 23.98
CA SER A 263 -3.52 -8.47 24.40
C SER A 263 -2.49 -9.41 23.75
N GLY A 264 -1.58 -8.89 22.92
CA GLY A 264 -0.65 -9.71 22.11
C GLY A 264 -1.28 -10.30 20.86
N ARG A 265 -2.58 -10.11 20.63
CA ARG A 265 -3.26 -10.58 19.42
C ARG A 265 -2.88 -9.71 18.22
N ARG A 266 -2.53 -10.37 17.12
CA ARG A 266 -2.32 -9.67 15.84
C ARG A 266 -3.63 -9.08 15.33
N ARG A 267 -3.58 -7.85 14.85
CA ARG A 267 -4.75 -7.11 14.33
C ARG A 267 -4.69 -6.88 12.83
N ILE A 268 -3.48 -6.92 12.27
CA ILE A 268 -3.25 -6.73 10.83
C ILE A 268 -2.21 -7.74 10.36
N LEU A 269 -2.48 -8.32 9.20
CA LEU A 269 -1.50 -9.04 8.40
C LEU A 269 -1.12 -8.16 7.21
N HIS A 270 0.16 -8.10 6.91
CA HIS A 270 0.72 -7.51 5.70
C HIS A 270 1.25 -8.65 4.84
N HIS A 271 0.71 -8.80 3.65
CA HIS A 271 1.01 -9.88 2.71
C HIS A 271 1.88 -9.39 1.57
#